data_5aa957e668622a0bdfa1efba0e05e345
#
_entry.id   5aa957e668622a0bdfa1efba0e05e345
#
_cell.length_a   1.000
_cell.length_b   1.000
_cell.length_c   1.000
_cell.angle_alpha   90.00
_cell.angle_beta   90.00
_cell.angle_gamma   90.00
#
_symmetry.space_group_name_H-M   'P 1'
#
loop_
_entity.id
_entity.type
_entity.pdbx_description
1 polymer ?
#
loop_
_entity_poly.entity_id
_entity_poly.type
_entity_poly.pdbx_seq_one_letter_code
_entity_poly.pdbx_strand_id
1 'polypeptide(L)'
;PTQEDELEALEQELVFVGMTGMIDPPREEAKKAVETCRQAGIQAVMITGDHVATAFAVGKKLGIVSKQSQCMTGEVLSGLSEDDLAGQLDEIRVFARGSPKDKVKIVRAFQKRGQIVAMTGDGVNDAPSLKAADVGIAMGKGGTDVARQASDMILTDDNFATIRRAMEEGRGVYENIRKSVLFLLSSNLGEILTMFAAVLMGLPSPLQSAHILWINLITDSLPALALGVDKNDGKKLMGRPPRTASESLLANGGLSVICFYGALIAGISLTAFFTVPYVLMKQEEADFSIAVLAAFLEQKKVLKRAQTYAFTVLGMSQLFHAVGMRDVRQSIFSR
;
A
#
# COMPACT_ATOMS: atom_id res chain seq x y z
N PRO A 1 60.33 35.45 13.42
CA PRO A 1 59.47 34.64 12.57
C PRO A 1 58.16 34.42 13.30
N THR A 2 57.06 34.69 12.64
CA THR A 2 55.72 34.35 13.14
C THR A 2 55.50 32.86 12.96
N GLN A 3 54.58 32.24 13.70
CA GLN A 3 54.25 30.84 13.59
C GLN A 3 53.78 30.45 12.15
N GLU A 4 53.30 31.43 11.38
CA GLU A 4 52.96 31.31 9.97
C GLU A 4 54.20 31.19 9.06
N ASP A 5 55.27 31.96 9.31
CA ASP A 5 56.53 31.92 8.56
C ASP A 5 57.25 30.56 8.73
N GLU A 6 57.11 29.94 9.90
CA GLU A 6 57.64 28.59 10.17
C GLU A 6 56.82 27.50 9.44
N LEU A 7 55.49 27.66 9.30
CA LEU A 7 54.64 26.73 8.55
C LEU A 7 54.88 26.79 7.04
N GLU A 8 55.05 27.99 6.46
CA GLU A 8 55.38 28.19 5.05
C GLU A 8 56.75 27.58 4.69
N ALA A 9 57.73 27.65 5.63
CA ALA A 9 59.03 27.02 5.41
C ALA A 9 59.01 25.50 5.41
N LEU A 10 58.03 24.87 6.10
CA LEU A 10 57.81 23.41 6.09
C LEU A 10 57.24 22.91 4.77
N GLU A 11 56.61 23.72 3.98
CA GLU A 11 56.01 23.36 2.69
C GLU A 11 56.94 23.56 1.51
N GLN A 12 58.23 23.92 1.75
CA GLN A 12 59.24 24.11 0.70
C GLN A 12 60.12 22.86 0.55
N GLU A 13 60.60 22.63 -0.67
CA GLU A 13 61.48 21.52 -1.03
C GLU A 13 60.90 20.11 -0.70
N LEU A 14 59.57 19.98 -0.79
CA LEU A 14 58.89 18.73 -0.56
C LEU A 14 59.32 17.61 -1.51
N VAL A 15 59.65 16.46 -0.97
CA VAL A 15 59.92 15.23 -1.75
C VAL A 15 58.65 14.38 -1.77
N PHE A 16 58.11 14.06 -2.94
CA PHE A 16 56.97 13.16 -3.08
C PHE A 16 57.37 11.75 -2.59
N VAL A 17 56.80 11.35 -1.42
CA VAL A 17 57.08 10.06 -0.81
C VAL A 17 56.09 8.99 -1.27
N GLY A 18 54.84 9.40 -1.50
CA GLY A 18 53.79 8.46 -1.93
C GLY A 18 52.39 9.05 -1.72
N MET A 19 51.38 8.34 -2.18
CA MET A 19 49.98 8.65 -2.02
C MET A 19 49.25 7.48 -1.36
N THR A 20 48.47 7.75 -0.35
CA THR A 20 47.57 6.78 0.26
C THR A 20 46.11 7.16 -0.08
N GLY A 21 45.35 6.18 -0.53
CA GLY A 21 43.91 6.34 -0.78
C GLY A 21 43.10 5.73 0.35
N MET A 22 42.10 6.47 0.83
CA MET A 22 41.11 5.94 1.80
C MET A 22 39.76 5.84 1.08
N ILE A 23 39.06 4.74 1.32
CA ILE A 23 37.70 4.54 0.79
C ILE A 23 36.82 3.96 1.89
N ASP A 24 35.64 4.53 2.04
CA ASP A 24 34.54 3.96 2.83
C ASP A 24 33.63 3.15 1.88
N PRO A 25 33.70 1.81 1.89
CA PRO A 25 32.94 1.02 0.95
C PRO A 25 31.46 0.99 1.34
N PRO A 26 30.54 1.01 0.35
CA PRO A 26 29.13 0.83 0.64
C PRO A 26 28.87 -0.53 1.29
N ARG A 27 27.93 -0.59 2.22
CA ARG A 27 27.54 -1.82 2.93
C ARG A 27 26.98 -2.84 1.92
N GLU A 28 27.39 -4.10 2.04
CA GLU A 28 26.91 -5.21 1.16
C GLU A 28 25.38 -5.38 1.22
N GLU A 29 24.79 -5.15 2.38
CA GLU A 29 23.35 -5.22 2.61
C GLU A 29 22.59 -4.17 1.80
N ALA A 30 23.19 -2.97 1.62
CA ALA A 30 22.60 -1.90 0.81
C ALA A 30 22.51 -2.32 -0.66
N LYS A 31 23.52 -3.00 -1.20
CA LYS A 31 23.49 -3.51 -2.58
C LYS A 31 22.36 -4.52 -2.79
N LYS A 32 22.18 -5.47 -1.86
CA LYS A 32 21.07 -6.44 -1.91
C LYS A 32 19.71 -5.77 -1.80
N ALA A 33 19.60 -4.73 -0.95
CA ALA A 33 18.36 -3.96 -0.81
C ALA A 33 18.00 -3.19 -2.09
N VAL A 34 18.96 -2.52 -2.72
CA VAL A 34 18.79 -1.82 -4.01
C VAL A 34 18.32 -2.79 -5.10
N GLU A 35 18.94 -3.98 -5.20
CA GLU A 35 18.53 -5.01 -6.16
C GLU A 35 17.09 -5.48 -5.92
N THR A 36 16.71 -5.71 -4.67
CA THR A 36 15.34 -6.12 -4.33
C THR A 36 14.33 -5.01 -4.64
N CYS A 37 14.67 -3.73 -4.35
CA CYS A 37 13.84 -2.59 -4.74
C CYS A 37 13.64 -2.54 -6.25
N ARG A 38 14.69 -2.75 -7.04
CA ARG A 38 14.62 -2.79 -8.50
C ARG A 38 13.69 -3.90 -8.99
N GLN A 39 13.78 -5.10 -8.42
CA GLN A 39 12.89 -6.22 -8.74
C GLN A 39 11.43 -5.92 -8.38
N ALA A 40 11.21 -5.12 -7.33
CA ALA A 40 9.89 -4.64 -6.92
C ALA A 40 9.37 -3.44 -7.75
N GLY A 41 10.08 -3.03 -8.81
CA GLY A 41 9.75 -1.89 -9.65
C GLY A 41 10.01 -0.53 -8.97
N ILE A 42 10.81 -0.50 -7.91
CA ILE A 42 11.16 0.72 -7.19
C ILE A 42 12.51 1.22 -7.67
N GLN A 43 12.55 2.46 -8.10
CA GLN A 43 13.75 3.11 -8.58
C GLN A 43 14.56 3.67 -7.40
N ALA A 44 15.78 3.18 -7.21
CA ALA A 44 16.72 3.76 -6.26
C ALA A 44 17.43 4.96 -6.91
N VAL A 45 17.50 6.07 -6.18
CA VAL A 45 18.17 7.32 -6.58
C VAL A 45 19.14 7.70 -5.47
N MET A 46 20.37 8.07 -5.82
CA MET A 46 21.39 8.50 -4.87
C MET A 46 21.61 10.00 -4.97
N ILE A 47 21.52 10.70 -3.83
CA ILE A 47 21.82 12.12 -3.71
C ILE A 47 22.95 12.26 -2.70
N THR A 48 24.08 12.84 -3.11
CA THR A 48 25.26 12.97 -2.26
C THR A 48 25.94 14.35 -2.40
N GLY A 49 26.66 14.76 -1.36
CA GLY A 49 27.56 15.92 -1.42
C GLY A 49 28.90 15.63 -2.09
N ASP A 50 29.22 14.35 -2.38
CA ASP A 50 30.48 13.92 -2.95
C ASP A 50 30.67 14.40 -4.38
N HIS A 51 31.94 14.34 -4.84
CA HIS A 51 32.29 14.59 -6.23
C HIS A 51 31.66 13.55 -7.16
N VAL A 52 31.30 13.96 -8.37
CA VAL A 52 30.59 13.11 -9.35
C VAL A 52 31.32 11.79 -9.66
N ALA A 53 32.66 11.79 -9.68
CA ALA A 53 33.45 10.58 -9.91
C ALA A 53 33.30 9.56 -8.77
N THR A 54 33.33 10.03 -7.52
CA THR A 54 33.08 9.22 -6.32
C THR A 54 31.65 8.70 -6.30
N ALA A 55 30.68 9.59 -6.52
CA ALA A 55 29.26 9.26 -6.59
C ALA A 55 28.97 8.19 -7.66
N PHE A 56 29.57 8.32 -8.84
CA PHE A 56 29.46 7.32 -9.91
C PHE A 56 30.06 5.97 -9.49
N ALA A 57 31.27 5.97 -8.89
CA ALA A 57 31.92 4.75 -8.46
C ALA A 57 31.10 3.99 -7.41
N VAL A 58 30.56 4.70 -6.41
CA VAL A 58 29.68 4.13 -5.38
C VAL A 58 28.35 3.66 -6.00
N GLY A 59 27.71 4.49 -6.82
CA GLY A 59 26.46 4.15 -7.49
C GLY A 59 26.57 2.92 -8.38
N LYS A 60 27.72 2.76 -9.05
CA LYS A 60 28.04 1.57 -9.88
C LYS A 60 28.23 0.31 -9.01
N LYS A 61 28.90 0.41 -7.86
CA LYS A 61 29.05 -0.71 -6.91
C LYS A 61 27.71 -1.16 -6.35
N LEU A 62 26.82 -0.22 -6.06
CA LEU A 62 25.46 -0.49 -5.58
C LEU A 62 24.49 -1.00 -6.66
N GLY A 63 24.84 -0.88 -7.94
CA GLY A 63 23.97 -1.25 -9.06
C GLY A 63 22.88 -0.22 -9.37
N ILE A 64 23.04 1.04 -8.91
CA ILE A 64 22.12 2.15 -9.18
C ILE A 64 22.35 2.71 -10.59
N VAL A 65 23.62 2.82 -11.02
CA VAL A 65 24.02 3.34 -12.33
C VAL A 65 25.01 2.41 -13.02
N SER A 66 25.02 2.47 -14.36
CA SER A 66 25.97 1.74 -15.20
C SER A 66 26.87 2.66 -16.04
N LYS A 67 26.37 3.87 -16.34
CA LYS A 67 27.06 4.88 -17.18
C LYS A 67 27.16 6.20 -16.42
N GLN A 68 28.23 6.96 -16.69
CA GLN A 68 28.44 8.27 -16.08
C GLN A 68 27.40 9.30 -16.53
N SER A 69 26.82 9.15 -17.72
CA SER A 69 25.71 9.98 -18.21
C SER A 69 24.44 9.91 -17.33
N GLN A 70 24.34 8.93 -16.46
CA GLN A 70 23.25 8.79 -15.48
C GLN A 70 23.47 9.60 -14.19
N CYS A 71 24.58 10.37 -14.14
CA CYS A 71 24.92 11.24 -13.01
C CYS A 71 24.75 12.71 -13.40
N MET A 72 24.14 13.49 -12.54
CA MET A 72 23.98 14.94 -12.68
C MET A 72 24.70 15.66 -11.54
N THR A 73 25.38 16.76 -11.83
CA THR A 73 26.01 17.60 -10.80
C THR A 73 25.03 18.65 -10.27
N GLY A 74 25.24 19.10 -9.03
CA GLY A 74 24.42 20.15 -8.41
C GLY A 74 24.46 21.48 -9.21
N GLU A 75 25.56 21.76 -9.90
CA GLU A 75 25.69 22.95 -10.75
C GLU A 75 24.68 22.91 -11.92
N VAL A 76 24.62 21.79 -12.63
CA VAL A 76 23.63 21.58 -13.71
C VAL A 76 22.21 21.58 -13.16
N LEU A 77 22.01 20.88 -12.04
CA LEU A 77 20.70 20.78 -11.36
C LEU A 77 20.15 22.13 -10.92
N SER A 78 21.01 23.02 -10.42
CA SER A 78 20.59 24.35 -9.96
C SER A 78 20.07 25.22 -11.09
N GLY A 79 20.58 25.05 -12.32
CA GLY A 79 20.17 25.79 -13.51
C GLY A 79 18.86 25.29 -14.16
N LEU A 80 18.38 24.10 -13.82
CA LEU A 80 17.14 23.53 -14.37
C LEU A 80 15.90 24.01 -13.61
N SER A 81 14.76 24.11 -14.26
CA SER A 81 13.46 24.19 -13.57
C SER A 81 13.02 22.79 -13.05
N GLU A 82 12.00 22.74 -12.19
CA GLU A 82 11.45 21.45 -11.75
C GLU A 82 10.87 20.64 -12.91
N ASP A 83 10.29 21.33 -13.92
CA ASP A 83 9.67 20.70 -15.09
C ASP A 83 10.75 20.14 -16.06
N ASP A 84 11.82 20.91 -16.29
CA ASP A 84 12.96 20.44 -17.09
C ASP A 84 13.66 19.24 -16.44
N LEU A 85 13.81 19.29 -15.11
CA LEU A 85 14.34 18.17 -14.35
C LEU A 85 13.43 16.93 -14.46
N ALA A 86 12.12 17.12 -14.31
CA ALA A 86 11.16 16.01 -14.45
C ALA A 86 11.29 15.29 -15.80
N GLY A 87 11.56 16.02 -16.89
CA GLY A 87 11.80 15.44 -18.22
C GLY A 87 13.05 14.56 -18.32
N GLN A 88 14.05 14.75 -17.44
CA GLN A 88 15.33 14.02 -17.47
C GLN A 88 15.42 12.86 -16.47
N LEU A 89 14.44 12.69 -15.57
CA LEU A 89 14.46 11.69 -14.49
C LEU A 89 14.42 10.24 -14.98
N ASP A 90 14.12 9.97 -16.26
CA ASP A 90 14.15 8.61 -16.79
C ASP A 90 15.57 8.06 -16.90
N GLU A 91 16.56 8.93 -17.10
CA GLU A 91 17.95 8.55 -17.28
C GLU A 91 18.79 8.79 -16.03
N ILE A 92 18.56 9.89 -15.31
CA ILE A 92 19.37 10.30 -14.17
C ILE A 92 19.02 9.51 -12.91
N ARG A 93 20.05 8.97 -12.24
CA ARG A 93 19.94 8.14 -11.03
C ARG A 93 20.83 8.61 -9.89
N VAL A 94 21.84 9.43 -10.17
CA VAL A 94 22.80 9.92 -9.19
C VAL A 94 22.89 11.46 -9.30
N PHE A 95 22.71 12.13 -8.18
CA PHE A 95 22.88 13.57 -8.06
C PHE A 95 24.06 13.84 -7.13
N ALA A 96 25.12 14.44 -7.67
CA ALA A 96 26.38 14.72 -6.97
C ALA A 96 26.50 16.20 -6.64
N ARG A 97 27.10 16.54 -5.50
CA ARG A 97 27.27 17.92 -4.99
C ARG A 97 25.96 18.71 -4.90
N GLY A 98 24.88 18.05 -4.56
CA GLY A 98 23.56 18.67 -4.37
C GLY A 98 23.48 19.48 -3.07
N SER A 99 22.89 20.68 -3.14
CA SER A 99 22.54 21.47 -1.96
C SER A 99 21.26 20.93 -1.28
N PRO A 100 20.93 21.35 -0.04
CA PRO A 100 19.66 20.98 0.60
C PRO A 100 18.42 21.39 -0.22
N LYS A 101 18.48 22.53 -0.94
CA LYS A 101 17.41 22.99 -1.84
C LYS A 101 17.24 22.06 -3.03
N ASP A 102 18.34 21.52 -3.55
CA ASP A 102 18.31 20.59 -4.67
C ASP A 102 17.63 19.26 -4.30
N LYS A 103 17.80 18.79 -3.05
CA LYS A 103 17.10 17.59 -2.54
C LYS A 103 15.59 17.76 -2.62
N VAL A 104 15.06 18.89 -2.18
CA VAL A 104 13.62 19.21 -2.26
C VAL A 104 13.16 19.29 -3.72
N LYS A 105 13.96 19.92 -4.59
CA LYS A 105 13.67 20.03 -6.03
C LYS A 105 13.58 18.67 -6.70
N ILE A 106 14.50 17.76 -6.40
CA ILE A 106 14.48 16.38 -6.91
C ILE A 106 13.20 15.66 -6.46
N VAL A 107 12.86 15.72 -5.17
CA VAL A 107 11.63 15.12 -4.63
C VAL A 107 10.40 15.62 -5.41
N ARG A 108 10.26 16.95 -5.54
CA ARG A 108 9.12 17.55 -6.26
C ARG A 108 9.06 17.18 -7.73
N ALA A 109 10.21 17.07 -8.39
CA ALA A 109 10.27 16.68 -9.79
C ALA A 109 9.77 15.23 -10.00
N PHE A 110 10.09 14.30 -9.10
CA PHE A 110 9.54 12.95 -9.11
C PHE A 110 8.03 12.94 -8.82
N GLN A 111 7.58 13.72 -7.83
CA GLN A 111 6.14 13.86 -7.49
C GLN A 111 5.32 14.43 -8.65
N LYS A 112 5.84 15.43 -9.37
CA LYS A 112 5.21 15.98 -10.59
C LYS A 112 4.95 14.91 -11.67
N ARG A 113 5.76 13.87 -11.71
CA ARG A 113 5.55 12.69 -12.58
C ARG A 113 4.54 11.68 -12.05
N GLY A 114 3.87 11.99 -10.94
CA GLY A 114 2.92 11.09 -10.28
C GLY A 114 3.57 9.91 -9.55
N GLN A 115 4.87 10.00 -9.25
CA GLN A 115 5.58 8.97 -8.51
C GLN A 115 5.50 9.23 -7.01
N ILE A 116 5.37 8.17 -6.22
CA ILE A 116 5.47 8.23 -4.76
C ILE A 116 6.94 8.21 -4.37
N VAL A 117 7.38 9.21 -3.64
CA VAL A 117 8.79 9.42 -3.29
C VAL A 117 9.03 9.12 -1.83
N ALA A 118 9.92 8.15 -1.54
CA ALA A 118 10.50 7.97 -0.21
C ALA A 118 11.88 8.63 -0.16
N MET A 119 12.10 9.51 0.81
CA MET A 119 13.38 10.20 1.01
C MET A 119 14.03 9.73 2.30
N THR A 120 15.32 9.38 2.24
CA THR A 120 16.10 9.04 3.43
C THR A 120 17.09 10.16 3.76
N GLY A 121 17.28 10.44 5.05
CA GLY A 121 18.23 11.43 5.51
C GLY A 121 18.56 11.29 6.99
N ASP A 122 19.67 11.89 7.42
CA ASP A 122 20.16 11.83 8.80
C ASP A 122 20.47 13.21 9.38
N GLY A 123 20.67 14.22 8.54
CA GLY A 123 21.09 15.56 8.92
C GLY A 123 19.98 16.59 9.00
N VAL A 124 20.29 17.72 9.65
CA VAL A 124 19.42 18.91 9.68
C VAL A 124 19.11 19.41 8.26
N ASN A 125 20.09 19.28 7.35
CA ASN A 125 19.97 19.68 5.95
C ASN A 125 18.99 18.81 5.14
N ASP A 126 18.63 17.64 5.66
CA ASP A 126 17.69 16.72 5.02
C ASP A 126 16.24 16.97 5.44
N ALA A 127 16.02 17.61 6.58
CA ALA A 127 14.68 17.82 7.14
C ALA A 127 13.68 18.45 6.15
N PRO A 128 14.02 19.47 5.34
CA PRO A 128 13.09 20.00 4.35
C PRO A 128 12.71 18.98 3.26
N SER A 129 13.65 18.14 2.82
CA SER A 129 13.39 17.11 1.80
C SER A 129 12.66 15.88 2.37
N LEU A 130 12.93 15.50 3.62
CA LEU A 130 12.17 14.48 4.35
C LEU A 130 10.71 14.88 4.46
N LYS A 131 10.44 16.14 4.84
CA LYS A 131 9.07 16.65 4.97
C LYS A 131 8.37 16.85 3.62
N ALA A 132 9.12 17.10 2.55
CA ALA A 132 8.55 17.27 1.20
C ALA A 132 8.23 15.95 0.50
N ALA A 133 8.85 14.84 0.91
CA ALA A 133 8.62 13.53 0.37
C ALA A 133 7.24 12.97 0.79
N ASP A 134 6.73 11.97 0.06
CA ASP A 134 5.52 11.26 0.45
C ASP A 134 5.76 10.35 1.66
N VAL A 135 7.02 9.89 1.83
CA VAL A 135 7.48 9.17 3.02
C VAL A 135 8.88 9.64 3.38
N GLY A 136 9.01 10.44 4.44
CA GLY A 136 10.29 10.81 5.03
C GLY A 136 10.82 9.71 5.94
N ILE A 137 12.09 9.31 5.78
CA ILE A 137 12.73 8.26 6.56
C ILE A 137 14.01 8.78 7.19
N ALA A 138 14.06 8.84 8.52
CA ALA A 138 15.26 9.28 9.25
C ALA A 138 16.03 8.10 9.85
N MET A 139 17.35 8.30 10.01
CA MET A 139 18.20 7.40 10.78
C MET A 139 17.96 7.59 12.28
N GLY A 140 17.88 6.51 13.04
CA GLY A 140 17.55 6.53 14.46
C GLY A 140 18.75 6.81 15.34
N LYS A 141 19.86 6.11 15.12
CA LYS A 141 21.10 6.25 15.92
C LYS A 141 21.97 7.40 15.44
N GLY A 142 22.23 7.47 14.13
CA GLY A 142 23.05 8.49 13.49
C GLY A 142 22.28 9.77 13.12
N GLY A 143 20.97 9.74 13.14
CA GLY A 143 20.13 10.87 12.73
C GLY A 143 20.01 11.95 13.79
N THR A 144 19.90 13.21 13.35
CA THR A 144 19.62 14.35 14.22
C THR A 144 18.16 14.37 14.67
N ASP A 145 17.87 15.03 15.82
CA ASP A 145 16.49 15.22 16.29
C ASP A 145 15.61 15.93 15.26
N VAL A 146 16.20 16.89 14.53
CA VAL A 146 15.49 17.65 13.49
C VAL A 146 15.08 16.74 12.33
N ALA A 147 15.96 15.84 11.87
CA ALA A 147 15.64 14.88 10.83
C ALA A 147 14.55 13.89 11.31
N ARG A 148 14.66 13.39 12.55
CA ARG A 148 13.66 12.49 13.15
C ARG A 148 12.28 13.14 13.27
N GLN A 149 12.21 14.42 13.68
CA GLN A 149 10.95 15.16 13.78
C GLN A 149 10.32 15.49 12.42
N ALA A 150 11.13 15.59 11.36
CA ALA A 150 10.67 15.87 10.00
C ALA A 150 10.26 14.62 9.23
N SER A 151 10.50 13.43 9.77
CA SER A 151 10.27 12.15 9.10
C SER A 151 8.98 11.46 9.57
N ASP A 152 8.42 10.61 8.69
CA ASP A 152 7.27 9.74 8.97
C ASP A 152 7.70 8.40 9.57
N MET A 153 8.95 8.00 9.31
CA MET A 153 9.54 6.72 9.75
C MET A 153 10.95 6.92 10.29
N ILE A 154 11.31 6.18 11.33
CA ILE A 154 12.64 6.19 11.92
C ILE A 154 13.23 4.77 11.87
N LEU A 155 14.41 4.62 11.24
CA LEU A 155 15.15 3.36 11.20
C LEU A 155 16.00 3.21 12.47
N THR A 156 15.55 2.42 13.41
CA THR A 156 16.23 2.23 14.71
C THR A 156 17.59 1.54 14.60
N ASP A 157 17.85 0.83 13.50
CA ASP A 157 19.08 0.11 13.21
C ASP A 157 20.00 0.83 12.20
N ASP A 158 19.59 1.99 11.68
CA ASP A 158 20.26 2.76 10.63
C ASP A 158 20.62 1.90 9.40
N ASN A 159 19.81 0.89 9.12
CA ASN A 159 20.08 -0.03 8.04
C ASN A 159 19.10 0.18 6.88
N PHE A 160 19.61 0.56 5.71
CA PHE A 160 18.83 0.72 4.49
C PHE A 160 18.06 -0.57 4.10
N ALA A 161 18.58 -1.76 4.45
CA ALA A 161 17.89 -3.01 4.20
C ALA A 161 16.54 -3.14 4.95
N THR A 162 16.38 -2.43 6.07
CA THR A 162 15.13 -2.38 6.84
C THR A 162 14.02 -1.64 6.09
N ILE A 163 14.36 -0.68 5.20
CA ILE A 163 13.39 -0.02 4.31
C ILE A 163 12.68 -1.04 3.42
N ARG A 164 13.38 -2.05 2.93
CA ARG A 164 12.78 -3.13 2.15
C ARG A 164 11.68 -3.85 2.95
N ARG A 165 11.95 -4.16 4.23
CA ARG A 165 10.95 -4.80 5.12
C ARG A 165 9.76 -3.87 5.36
N ALA A 166 10.00 -2.59 5.59
CA ALA A 166 8.95 -1.60 5.75
C ALA A 166 8.06 -1.49 4.50
N MET A 167 8.64 -1.53 3.30
CA MET A 167 7.87 -1.55 2.05
C MET A 167 7.05 -2.84 1.89
N GLU A 168 7.60 -3.99 2.25
CA GLU A 168 6.92 -5.29 2.23
C GLU A 168 5.71 -5.28 3.18
N GLU A 169 5.90 -4.84 4.42
CA GLU A 169 4.82 -4.68 5.41
C GLU A 169 3.79 -3.65 4.98
N GLY A 170 4.21 -2.48 4.48
CA GLY A 170 3.29 -1.45 3.97
C GLY A 170 2.40 -1.96 2.83
N ARG A 171 2.96 -2.72 1.88
CA ARG A 171 2.18 -3.38 0.83
C ARG A 171 1.22 -4.42 1.41
N GLY A 172 1.63 -5.15 2.45
CA GLY A 172 0.79 -6.10 3.18
C GLY A 172 -0.39 -5.42 3.86
N VAL A 173 -0.14 -4.35 4.59
CA VAL A 173 -1.17 -3.54 5.26
C VAL A 173 -2.19 -2.99 4.25
N TYR A 174 -1.73 -2.43 3.14
CA TYR A 174 -2.62 -1.94 2.09
C TYR A 174 -3.50 -3.05 1.50
N GLU A 175 -2.93 -4.22 1.22
CA GLU A 175 -3.70 -5.36 0.68
C GLU A 175 -4.75 -5.84 1.69
N ASN A 176 -4.44 -5.84 2.98
CA ASN A 176 -5.38 -6.18 4.04
C ASN A 176 -6.51 -5.17 4.18
N ILE A 177 -6.19 -3.86 4.15
CA ILE A 177 -7.20 -2.80 4.12
C ILE A 177 -8.13 -2.99 2.92
N ARG A 178 -7.56 -3.25 1.74
CA ARG A 178 -8.34 -3.48 0.53
C ARG A 178 -9.28 -4.68 0.65
N LYS A 179 -8.79 -5.82 1.16
CA LYS A 179 -9.61 -7.02 1.40
C LYS A 179 -10.77 -6.72 2.36
N SER A 180 -10.50 -6.05 3.47
CA SER A 180 -11.52 -5.68 4.46
C SER A 180 -12.58 -4.74 3.86
N VAL A 181 -12.16 -3.73 3.10
CA VAL A 181 -13.09 -2.79 2.43
C VAL A 181 -13.96 -3.51 1.40
N LEU A 182 -13.37 -4.37 0.55
CA LEU A 182 -14.13 -5.13 -0.45
C LEU A 182 -15.11 -6.11 0.21
N PHE A 183 -14.71 -6.77 1.30
CA PHE A 183 -15.56 -7.62 2.10
C PHE A 183 -16.77 -6.86 2.66
N LEU A 184 -16.54 -5.76 3.37
CA LEU A 184 -17.61 -4.95 3.96
C LEU A 184 -18.56 -4.39 2.91
N LEU A 185 -18.04 -3.85 1.80
CA LEU A 185 -18.89 -3.30 0.75
C LEU A 185 -19.73 -4.37 0.04
N SER A 186 -19.18 -5.57 -0.18
CA SER A 186 -19.95 -6.66 -0.78
C SER A 186 -21.00 -7.25 0.16
N SER A 187 -20.71 -7.37 1.45
CA SER A 187 -21.67 -7.78 2.49
C SER A 187 -22.84 -6.80 2.59
N ASN A 188 -22.53 -5.50 2.74
CA ASN A 188 -23.55 -4.45 2.81
C ASN A 188 -24.40 -4.36 1.53
N LEU A 189 -23.78 -4.52 0.35
CA LEU A 189 -24.52 -4.58 -0.90
C LEU A 189 -25.48 -5.78 -0.91
N GLY A 190 -25.05 -6.94 -0.40
CA GLY A 190 -25.90 -8.12 -0.27
C GLY A 190 -27.13 -7.86 0.62
N GLU A 191 -26.96 -7.18 1.74
CA GLU A 191 -28.05 -6.79 2.63
C GLU A 191 -29.02 -5.84 1.95
N ILE A 192 -28.47 -4.77 1.34
CA ILE A 192 -29.29 -3.77 0.61
C ILE A 192 -30.08 -4.43 -0.51
N LEU A 193 -29.46 -5.27 -1.33
CA LEU A 193 -30.14 -5.96 -2.41
C LEU A 193 -31.21 -6.94 -1.91
N THR A 194 -30.96 -7.63 -0.79
CA THR A 194 -31.95 -8.51 -0.14
C THR A 194 -33.21 -7.74 0.28
N MET A 195 -33.01 -6.61 0.94
CA MET A 195 -34.11 -5.76 1.41
C MET A 195 -34.84 -5.10 0.24
N PHE A 196 -34.09 -4.54 -0.71
CA PHE A 196 -34.61 -3.84 -1.87
C PHE A 196 -35.45 -4.76 -2.78
N ALA A 197 -34.96 -5.99 -3.03
CA ALA A 197 -35.70 -6.96 -3.83
C ALA A 197 -37.02 -7.34 -3.18
N ALA A 198 -37.06 -7.53 -1.86
CA ALA A 198 -38.31 -7.82 -1.16
C ALA A 198 -39.31 -6.66 -1.26
N VAL A 199 -38.85 -5.41 -1.12
CA VAL A 199 -39.70 -4.21 -1.28
C VAL A 199 -40.26 -4.11 -2.70
N LEU A 200 -39.41 -4.34 -3.73
CA LEU A 200 -39.85 -4.34 -5.12
C LEU A 200 -40.90 -5.40 -5.45
N MET A 201 -40.85 -6.54 -4.77
CA MET A 201 -41.83 -7.62 -4.90
C MET A 201 -43.09 -7.40 -4.04
N GLY A 202 -43.21 -6.31 -3.31
CA GLY A 202 -44.30 -6.01 -2.40
C GLY A 202 -44.37 -6.95 -1.19
N LEU A 203 -43.25 -7.55 -0.79
CA LEU A 203 -43.15 -8.51 0.30
C LEU A 203 -42.76 -7.84 1.62
N PRO A 204 -43.11 -8.44 2.77
CA PRO A 204 -42.61 -7.99 4.06
C PRO A 204 -41.08 -8.05 4.14
N SER A 205 -40.50 -7.18 4.98
CA SER A 205 -39.05 -7.13 5.17
C SER A 205 -38.43 -8.48 5.54
N PRO A 206 -37.41 -8.97 4.81
CA PRO A 206 -36.71 -10.22 5.11
C PRO A 206 -35.90 -10.18 6.40
N LEU A 207 -35.48 -8.96 6.82
CA LEU A 207 -34.66 -8.77 8.02
C LEU A 207 -35.34 -7.77 8.95
N GLN A 208 -35.16 -7.99 10.24
CA GLN A 208 -35.54 -7.03 11.30
C GLN A 208 -34.38 -6.09 11.60
N SER A 209 -34.61 -4.91 12.14
CA SER A 209 -33.58 -3.96 12.55
C SER A 209 -32.56 -4.58 13.51
N ALA A 210 -32.99 -5.46 14.43
CA ALA A 210 -32.09 -6.18 15.32
C ALA A 210 -31.17 -7.17 14.58
N HIS A 211 -31.64 -7.78 13.48
CA HIS A 211 -30.82 -8.66 12.65
C HIS A 211 -29.71 -7.87 11.95
N ILE A 212 -30.04 -6.73 11.36
CA ILE A 212 -29.08 -5.85 10.68
C ILE A 212 -28.04 -5.33 11.68
N LEU A 213 -28.48 -4.90 12.86
CA LEU A 213 -27.55 -4.46 13.91
C LEU A 213 -26.57 -5.57 14.33
N TRP A 214 -27.09 -6.80 14.51
CA TRP A 214 -26.24 -7.95 14.84
C TRP A 214 -25.24 -8.26 13.76
N ILE A 215 -25.65 -8.25 12.49
CA ILE A 215 -24.79 -8.53 11.36
C ILE A 215 -23.65 -7.51 11.29
N ASN A 216 -23.98 -6.22 11.29
CA ASN A 216 -22.98 -5.15 11.19
C ASN A 216 -22.00 -5.16 12.38
N LEU A 217 -22.50 -5.46 13.59
CA LEU A 217 -21.67 -5.43 14.80
C LEU A 217 -20.78 -6.67 14.95
N ILE A 218 -21.29 -7.85 14.63
CA ILE A 218 -20.61 -9.12 14.93
C ILE A 218 -20.11 -9.77 13.66
N THR A 219 -21.00 -10.01 12.68
CA THR A 219 -20.70 -10.83 11.52
C THR A 219 -19.79 -10.10 10.50
N ASP A 220 -19.87 -8.77 10.44
CA ASP A 220 -19.02 -7.97 9.54
C ASP A 220 -17.75 -7.49 10.24
N SER A 221 -17.86 -6.99 11.48
CA SER A 221 -16.73 -6.35 12.15
C SER A 221 -15.61 -7.32 12.50
N LEU A 222 -15.93 -8.51 13.04
CA LEU A 222 -14.92 -9.49 13.45
C LEU A 222 -14.15 -10.07 12.26
N PRO A 223 -14.80 -10.51 11.16
CA PRO A 223 -14.08 -10.95 9.97
C PRO A 223 -13.28 -9.83 9.28
N ALA A 224 -13.81 -8.59 9.24
CA ALA A 224 -13.05 -7.47 8.69
C ALA A 224 -11.77 -7.20 9.48
N LEU A 225 -11.83 -7.28 10.82
CA LEU A 225 -10.65 -7.17 11.67
C LEU A 225 -9.66 -8.32 11.41
N ALA A 226 -10.16 -9.55 11.29
CA ALA A 226 -9.33 -10.71 10.98
C ALA A 226 -8.61 -10.58 9.63
N LEU A 227 -9.30 -10.07 8.59
CA LEU A 227 -8.70 -9.75 7.28
C LEU A 227 -7.66 -8.64 7.39
N GLY A 228 -7.87 -7.65 8.28
CA GLY A 228 -6.95 -6.54 8.52
C GLY A 228 -5.60 -6.96 9.08
N VAL A 229 -5.52 -8.09 9.80
CA VAL A 229 -4.29 -8.64 10.40
C VAL A 229 -3.81 -9.92 9.73
N ASP A 230 -4.40 -10.30 8.58
CA ASP A 230 -4.03 -11.55 7.88
C ASP A 230 -2.59 -11.47 7.35
N LYS A 231 -1.89 -12.61 7.39
CA LYS A 231 -0.52 -12.70 6.88
C LYS A 231 -0.51 -12.74 5.36
N ASN A 232 0.26 -11.86 4.75
CA ASN A 232 0.46 -11.81 3.31
C ASN A 232 1.75 -12.52 2.89
N ASP A 233 1.79 -12.99 1.63
CA ASP A 233 3.03 -13.48 1.02
C ASP A 233 3.86 -12.28 0.52
N GLY A 234 4.86 -11.89 1.32
CA GLY A 234 5.74 -10.76 1.03
C GLY A 234 6.48 -10.91 -0.30
N LYS A 235 6.91 -12.13 -0.68
CA LYS A 235 7.58 -12.38 -1.96
C LYS A 235 6.65 -12.06 -3.14
N LYS A 236 5.39 -12.49 -3.06
CA LYS A 236 4.37 -12.22 -4.09
C LYS A 236 4.04 -10.73 -4.18
N LEU A 237 4.01 -10.02 -3.04
CA LEU A 237 3.76 -8.58 -3.00
C LEU A 237 4.93 -7.77 -3.56
N MET A 238 6.16 -8.15 -3.24
CA MET A 238 7.36 -7.48 -3.75
C MET A 238 7.66 -7.78 -5.22
N GLY A 239 7.06 -8.81 -5.80
CA GLY A 239 7.13 -9.10 -7.24
C GLY A 239 6.18 -8.26 -8.10
N ARG A 240 5.34 -7.40 -7.51
CA ARG A 240 4.42 -6.52 -8.24
C ARG A 240 5.02 -5.12 -8.40
N PRO A 241 4.73 -4.41 -9.52
CA PRO A 241 5.13 -3.01 -9.66
C PRO A 241 4.43 -2.13 -8.60
N PRO A 242 5.01 -0.96 -8.28
CA PRO A 242 4.38 0.03 -7.43
C PRO A 242 3.03 0.47 -8.00
N ARG A 243 2.11 0.84 -7.13
CA ARG A 243 0.83 1.44 -7.52
C ARG A 243 1.01 2.91 -7.84
N THR A 244 0.16 3.43 -8.69
CA THR A 244 0.10 4.88 -8.92
C THR A 244 -0.64 5.58 -7.77
N ALA A 245 -0.27 6.83 -7.49
CA ALA A 245 -0.89 7.62 -6.41
C ALA A 245 -2.42 7.78 -6.59
N SER A 246 -2.91 7.74 -7.84
CA SER A 246 -4.33 7.89 -8.19
C SER A 246 -5.12 6.58 -8.23
N GLU A 247 -4.48 5.43 -7.93
CA GLU A 247 -5.16 4.13 -8.03
C GLU A 247 -6.20 3.96 -6.91
N SER A 248 -7.46 3.82 -7.30
CA SER A 248 -8.56 3.56 -6.36
C SER A 248 -8.44 2.20 -5.67
N LEU A 249 -8.92 2.09 -4.41
CA LEU A 249 -9.06 0.81 -3.70
C LEU A 249 -9.93 -0.20 -4.46
N LEU A 250 -10.87 0.28 -5.27
CA LEU A 250 -11.77 -0.54 -6.08
C LEU A 250 -11.20 -0.90 -7.46
N ALA A 251 -10.01 -0.40 -7.81
CA ALA A 251 -9.35 -0.74 -9.07
C ALA A 251 -9.08 -2.25 -9.19
N ASN A 252 -8.67 -2.68 -10.39
CA ASN A 252 -8.29 -4.07 -10.66
C ASN A 252 -9.39 -5.09 -10.31
N GLY A 253 -10.64 -4.79 -10.70
CA GLY A 253 -11.78 -5.69 -10.54
C GLY A 253 -12.46 -5.63 -9.16
N GLY A 254 -12.10 -4.69 -8.29
CA GLY A 254 -12.73 -4.58 -6.97
C GLY A 254 -14.24 -4.35 -7.05
N LEU A 255 -14.70 -3.47 -7.95
CA LEU A 255 -16.13 -3.24 -8.14
C LEU A 255 -16.87 -4.50 -8.62
N SER A 256 -16.29 -5.25 -9.55
CA SER A 256 -16.88 -6.51 -10.02
C SER A 256 -17.01 -7.56 -8.91
N VAL A 257 -16.01 -7.61 -8.01
CA VAL A 257 -16.04 -8.48 -6.83
C VAL A 257 -17.19 -8.08 -5.91
N ILE A 258 -17.34 -6.80 -5.60
CA ILE A 258 -18.43 -6.28 -4.76
C ILE A 258 -19.80 -6.62 -5.35
N CYS A 259 -20.02 -6.34 -6.63
CA CYS A 259 -21.29 -6.60 -7.30
C CYS A 259 -21.61 -8.10 -7.37
N PHE A 260 -20.62 -8.92 -7.71
CA PHE A 260 -20.81 -10.36 -7.82
C PHE A 260 -21.17 -11.00 -6.47
N TYR A 261 -20.35 -10.76 -5.44
CA TYR A 261 -20.60 -11.35 -4.12
C TYR A 261 -21.83 -10.74 -3.44
N GLY A 262 -22.07 -9.44 -3.61
CA GLY A 262 -23.29 -8.80 -3.10
C GLY A 262 -24.55 -9.42 -3.71
N ALA A 263 -24.60 -9.60 -5.03
CA ALA A 263 -25.70 -10.25 -5.72
C ALA A 263 -25.86 -11.73 -5.31
N LEU A 264 -24.75 -12.46 -5.16
CA LEU A 264 -24.75 -13.86 -4.72
C LEU A 264 -25.30 -13.99 -3.30
N ILE A 265 -24.84 -13.20 -2.36
CA ILE A 265 -25.31 -13.17 -0.96
C ILE A 265 -26.80 -12.85 -0.90
N ALA A 266 -27.24 -11.83 -1.67
CA ALA A 266 -28.65 -11.47 -1.75
C ALA A 266 -29.52 -12.61 -2.32
N GLY A 267 -29.07 -13.25 -3.40
CA GLY A 267 -29.78 -14.36 -4.01
C GLY A 267 -29.97 -15.56 -3.09
N ILE A 268 -28.89 -15.94 -2.37
CA ILE A 268 -28.92 -17.04 -1.41
C ILE A 268 -29.83 -16.69 -0.23
N SER A 269 -29.76 -15.45 0.29
CA SER A 269 -30.55 -14.99 1.43
C SER A 269 -32.05 -14.89 1.10
N LEU A 270 -32.39 -14.42 -0.10
CA LEU A 270 -33.78 -14.39 -0.59
C LEU A 270 -34.32 -15.81 -0.82
N THR A 271 -33.52 -16.71 -1.37
CA THR A 271 -33.91 -18.12 -1.49
C THR A 271 -34.24 -18.73 -0.12
N ALA A 272 -33.43 -18.45 0.89
CA ALA A 272 -33.69 -18.88 2.25
C ALA A 272 -34.96 -18.25 2.83
N PHE A 273 -35.21 -16.97 2.56
CA PHE A 273 -36.45 -16.29 2.96
C PHE A 273 -37.68 -16.94 2.37
N PHE A 274 -37.64 -17.32 1.09
CA PHE A 274 -38.76 -17.95 0.40
C PHE A 274 -38.96 -19.41 0.74
N THR A 275 -38.00 -20.10 1.33
CA THR A 275 -38.08 -21.53 1.62
C THR A 275 -39.28 -21.86 2.48
N VAL A 276 -39.57 -21.08 3.54
CA VAL A 276 -40.67 -21.37 4.48
C VAL A 276 -42.03 -21.21 3.81
N PRO A 277 -42.39 -20.04 3.22
CA PRO A 277 -43.68 -19.89 2.56
C PRO A 277 -43.83 -20.85 1.37
N TYR A 278 -42.76 -21.14 0.61
CA TYR A 278 -42.80 -22.11 -0.49
C TYR A 278 -43.14 -23.51 -0.04
N VAL A 279 -42.57 -24.01 1.06
CA VAL A 279 -42.87 -25.33 1.61
C VAL A 279 -44.33 -25.41 2.05
N LEU A 280 -44.85 -24.39 2.72
CA LEU A 280 -46.26 -24.34 3.15
C LEU A 280 -47.21 -24.28 1.96
N MET A 281 -46.90 -23.47 0.95
CA MET A 281 -47.66 -23.38 -0.29
C MET A 281 -47.79 -24.73 -0.98
N LYS A 282 -46.68 -25.51 -1.05
CA LYS A 282 -46.66 -26.85 -1.61
C LYS A 282 -47.47 -27.84 -0.79
N GLN A 283 -47.55 -27.71 0.52
CA GLN A 283 -48.37 -28.57 1.40
C GLN A 283 -49.86 -28.28 1.23
N GLU A 284 -50.24 -27.03 0.88
CA GLU A 284 -51.64 -26.64 0.61
C GLU A 284 -52.03 -26.76 -0.86
N GLU A 285 -51.18 -27.38 -1.70
CA GLU A 285 -51.40 -27.58 -3.16
C GLU A 285 -51.72 -26.24 -3.89
N ALA A 286 -51.22 -25.09 -3.40
CA ALA A 286 -51.44 -23.79 -3.98
C ALA A 286 -50.50 -23.54 -5.17
N ASP A 287 -51.02 -22.88 -6.21
CA ASP A 287 -50.23 -22.48 -7.35
C ASP A 287 -49.15 -21.44 -6.99
N PHE A 288 -47.98 -21.56 -7.61
CA PHE A 288 -46.89 -20.64 -7.38
C PHE A 288 -47.20 -19.23 -7.92
N SER A 289 -47.37 -18.28 -7.04
CA SER A 289 -47.39 -16.87 -7.39
C SER A 289 -46.80 -16.00 -6.25
N ILE A 290 -46.27 -14.81 -6.61
CA ILE A 290 -45.75 -13.83 -5.63
C ILE A 290 -46.87 -13.39 -4.68
N ALA A 291 -48.10 -13.25 -5.18
CA ALA A 291 -49.24 -12.87 -4.35
C ALA A 291 -49.60 -13.93 -3.31
N VAL A 292 -49.51 -15.21 -3.66
CA VAL A 292 -49.73 -16.31 -2.69
C VAL A 292 -48.58 -16.36 -1.69
N LEU A 293 -47.33 -16.19 -2.11
CA LEU A 293 -46.20 -16.07 -1.19
C LEU A 293 -46.36 -14.90 -0.20
N ALA A 294 -46.82 -13.73 -0.68
CA ALA A 294 -47.10 -12.58 0.16
C ALA A 294 -48.17 -12.89 1.22
N ALA A 295 -49.27 -13.54 0.82
CA ALA A 295 -50.35 -13.94 1.75
C ALA A 295 -49.87 -14.89 2.86
N PHE A 296 -48.99 -15.86 2.54
CA PHE A 296 -48.38 -16.70 3.58
C PHE A 296 -47.46 -15.89 4.51
N LEU A 297 -46.72 -14.90 3.98
CA LEU A 297 -45.83 -14.05 4.76
C LEU A 297 -46.58 -13.03 5.65
N GLU A 298 -47.87 -12.73 5.40
CA GLU A 298 -48.72 -11.95 6.32
C GLU A 298 -48.93 -12.67 7.65
N GLN A 299 -48.85 -14.00 7.66
CA GLN A 299 -48.92 -14.77 8.89
C GLN A 299 -47.68 -14.54 9.76
N LYS A 300 -47.82 -13.92 10.90
CA LYS A 300 -46.73 -13.54 11.83
C LYS A 300 -45.76 -14.67 12.17
N LYS A 301 -46.23 -15.93 12.29
CA LYS A 301 -45.40 -17.09 12.58
C LYS A 301 -44.53 -17.49 11.38
N VAL A 302 -45.10 -17.44 10.16
CA VAL A 302 -44.44 -17.75 8.91
C VAL A 302 -43.35 -16.71 8.64
N LEU A 303 -43.72 -15.44 8.72
CA LEU A 303 -42.78 -14.32 8.52
C LEU A 303 -41.58 -14.43 9.49
N LYS A 304 -41.83 -14.67 10.80
CA LYS A 304 -40.72 -14.77 11.76
C LYS A 304 -39.79 -15.95 11.47
N ARG A 305 -40.31 -17.09 11.00
CA ARG A 305 -39.47 -18.22 10.57
C ARG A 305 -38.67 -17.88 9.30
N ALA A 306 -39.32 -17.29 8.29
CA ALA A 306 -38.66 -16.88 7.07
C ALA A 306 -37.53 -15.86 7.32
N GLN A 307 -37.78 -14.88 8.19
CA GLN A 307 -36.78 -13.91 8.65
C GLN A 307 -35.59 -14.59 9.39
N THR A 308 -35.85 -15.60 10.19
CA THR A 308 -34.79 -16.36 10.87
C THR A 308 -33.93 -17.12 9.87
N TYR A 309 -34.55 -17.74 8.85
CA TYR A 309 -33.80 -18.42 7.77
C TYR A 309 -32.95 -17.43 6.99
N ALA A 310 -33.52 -16.29 6.55
CA ALA A 310 -32.80 -15.26 5.84
C ALA A 310 -31.60 -14.74 6.66
N PHE A 311 -31.82 -14.38 7.92
CA PHE A 311 -30.79 -13.90 8.84
C PHE A 311 -29.64 -14.91 9.02
N THR A 312 -29.98 -16.18 9.30
CA THR A 312 -28.98 -17.23 9.51
C THR A 312 -28.14 -17.48 8.27
N VAL A 313 -28.79 -17.58 7.10
CA VAL A 313 -28.10 -17.84 5.84
C VAL A 313 -27.27 -16.64 5.41
N LEU A 314 -27.77 -15.44 5.58
CA LEU A 314 -27.04 -14.21 5.26
C LEU A 314 -25.77 -14.10 6.13
N GLY A 315 -25.87 -14.25 7.45
CA GLY A 315 -24.73 -14.21 8.34
C GLY A 315 -23.69 -15.31 8.03
N MET A 316 -24.16 -16.54 7.79
CA MET A 316 -23.25 -17.63 7.42
C MET A 316 -22.57 -17.40 6.07
N SER A 317 -23.30 -16.90 5.06
CA SER A 317 -22.71 -16.60 3.74
C SER A 317 -21.64 -15.52 3.81
N GLN A 318 -21.80 -14.50 4.68
CA GLN A 318 -20.78 -13.48 4.92
C GLN A 318 -19.54 -14.06 5.58
N LEU A 319 -19.66 -14.98 6.53
CA LEU A 319 -18.50 -15.65 7.13
C LEU A 319 -17.72 -16.46 6.10
N PHE A 320 -18.41 -17.24 5.25
CA PHE A 320 -17.76 -17.94 4.16
C PHE A 320 -17.12 -16.99 3.14
N HIS A 321 -17.79 -15.87 2.85
CA HIS A 321 -17.25 -14.83 1.98
C HIS A 321 -15.97 -14.24 2.55
N ALA A 322 -15.89 -13.96 3.84
CA ALA A 322 -14.68 -13.47 4.50
C ALA A 322 -13.49 -14.42 4.32
N VAL A 323 -13.73 -15.74 4.48
CA VAL A 323 -12.70 -16.76 4.22
C VAL A 323 -12.24 -16.75 2.75
N GLY A 324 -13.17 -16.58 1.81
CA GLY A 324 -12.85 -16.44 0.39
C GLY A 324 -12.06 -15.17 0.06
N MET A 325 -12.27 -14.08 0.79
CA MET A 325 -11.58 -12.81 0.60
C MET A 325 -10.11 -12.82 1.04
N ARG A 326 -9.63 -13.83 1.74
CA ARG A 326 -8.20 -13.97 2.10
C ARG A 326 -7.32 -14.04 0.84
N ASP A 327 -7.75 -14.77 -0.19
CA ASP A 327 -7.11 -14.77 -1.51
C ASP A 327 -8.15 -14.95 -2.63
N VAL A 328 -8.59 -13.84 -3.21
CA VAL A 328 -9.61 -13.82 -4.27
C VAL A 328 -9.14 -14.52 -5.56
N ARG A 329 -7.83 -14.75 -5.71
CA ARG A 329 -7.22 -15.30 -6.93
C ARG A 329 -6.83 -16.78 -6.82
N GLN A 330 -6.87 -17.35 -5.65
CA GLN A 330 -6.49 -18.76 -5.41
C GLN A 330 -7.60 -19.50 -4.68
N SER A 331 -7.79 -20.76 -5.04
CA SER A 331 -8.72 -21.63 -4.33
C SER A 331 -8.27 -21.83 -2.87
N ILE A 332 -9.22 -21.86 -1.95
CA ILE A 332 -8.99 -22.14 -0.52
C ILE A 332 -8.29 -23.51 -0.35
N PHE A 333 -8.50 -24.44 -1.28
CA PHE A 333 -7.93 -25.79 -1.28
C PHE A 333 -6.55 -25.89 -1.96
N SER A 334 -5.99 -24.78 -2.47
CA SER A 334 -4.69 -24.76 -3.15
C SER A 334 -3.51 -24.42 -2.22
N ARG A 335 -3.73 -24.43 -0.91
CA ARG A 335 -2.68 -24.20 0.12
C ARG A 335 -2.27 -25.50 0.78
#